data_f457085d2c53e37300e9901910d58554
#
_entry.id   f457085d2c53e37300e9901910d58554
#
_cell.length_a   1.000
_cell.length_b   1.000
_cell.length_c   1.000
_cell.angle_alpha   90.00
_cell.angle_beta   90.00
_cell.angle_gamma   90.00
#
_symmetry.space_group_name_H-M   'P 1'
#
loop_
_entity.id
_entity.type
_entity.pdbx_description
1 polymer ?
#
loop_
_entity_poly.entity_id
_entity_poly.type
_entity_poly.pdbx_seq_one_letter_code
_entity_poly.pdbx_strand_id
1 'polypeptide(L)'
;MRCRRRRAKWGAMRADLLASVPERYRGCPSFSFGDSPELATELAALVVSGRKIATANTLDAPDCPKLNELWIVLDGTGRPVCVIETLELVPRRFDEVDEAFAFDEGEGDRSLAFWRDAHESYFRRIGVFSPDMPLLCERFRLVEVFAPMDVDA
;
A
#
# COMPACT_ATOMS: atom_id res chain seq x y z
N MET A 1 6.20 -7.52 17.39
CA MET A 1 6.53 -7.37 15.96
C MET A 1 6.01 -6.02 15.47
N ARG A 2 6.85 -5.25 14.84
CA ARG A 2 6.49 -3.89 14.38
C ARG A 2 6.61 -3.81 12.87
N CYS A 3 5.59 -3.32 12.22
CA CYS A 3 5.48 -3.20 10.77
C CYS A 3 5.64 -1.74 10.33
N ARG A 4 6.27 -1.50 9.20
CA ARG A 4 6.40 -0.16 8.62
C ARG A 4 5.52 -0.01 7.39
N ARG A 5 4.44 0.75 7.51
CA ARG A 5 3.99 1.52 6.36
C ARG A 5 4.86 2.76 6.29
N ARG A 6 5.71 2.84 5.29
CA ARG A 6 6.46 4.07 5.08
C ARG A 6 5.49 5.18 4.75
N ARG A 7 5.40 6.17 5.63
CA ARG A 7 4.92 7.47 5.18
C ARG A 7 5.82 7.88 4.04
N ALA A 8 5.25 8.06 2.87
CA ALA A 8 6.01 8.42 1.69
C ALA A 8 6.79 9.69 1.94
N LYS A 9 8.06 9.74 1.51
CA LYS A 9 8.89 10.94 1.57
C LYS A 9 8.28 12.12 0.80
N TRP A 10 7.38 11.82 -0.14
CA TRP A 10 6.63 12.79 -0.95
C TRP A 10 5.18 12.93 -0.47
N GLY A 11 4.80 12.24 0.61
CA GLY A 11 3.41 12.02 0.83
C GLY A 11 2.90 12.10 2.24
N ALA A 12 3.03 13.21 2.91
CA ALA A 12 1.92 13.58 3.77
C ALA A 12 0.77 14.06 2.86
N MET A 13 -0.49 13.74 3.24
CA MET A 13 -1.65 14.29 2.54
C MET A 13 -1.51 15.82 2.50
N ARG A 14 -1.69 16.41 1.32
CA ARG A 14 -1.69 17.87 1.20
C ARG A 14 -2.86 18.43 1.99
N ALA A 15 -2.56 19.42 2.83
CA ALA A 15 -3.57 20.01 3.71
C ALA A 15 -4.73 20.64 2.93
N ASP A 16 -4.45 21.17 1.72
CA ASP A 16 -5.45 21.74 0.83
C ASP A 16 -6.41 20.68 0.25
N LEU A 17 -6.04 19.39 0.32
CA LEU A 17 -6.86 18.29 -0.19
C LEU A 17 -7.67 17.59 0.90
N LEU A 18 -7.48 17.95 2.16
CA LEU A 18 -8.22 17.34 3.27
C LEU A 18 -9.74 17.49 3.10
N ALA A 19 -10.18 18.61 2.54
CA ALA A 19 -11.60 18.87 2.28
C ALA A 19 -12.19 17.91 1.25
N SER A 20 -11.37 17.28 0.40
CA SER A 20 -11.81 16.27 -0.57
C SER A 20 -12.08 14.91 0.07
N VAL A 21 -11.59 14.69 1.29
CA VAL A 21 -11.84 13.47 2.04
C VAL A 21 -13.18 13.58 2.75
N PRO A 22 -14.09 12.60 2.60
CA PRO A 22 -15.33 12.58 3.36
C PRO A 22 -15.06 12.71 4.86
N GLU A 23 -15.87 13.50 5.53
CA GLU A 23 -15.65 13.85 6.94
C GLU A 23 -15.44 12.62 7.83
N ARG A 24 -16.18 11.53 7.56
CA ARG A 24 -16.07 10.27 8.32
C ARG A 24 -14.70 9.61 8.27
N TYR A 25 -13.85 9.96 7.30
CA TYR A 25 -12.51 9.38 7.15
C TYR A 25 -11.37 10.35 7.51
N ARG A 26 -11.66 11.59 7.86
CA ARG A 26 -10.62 12.62 8.07
C ARG A 26 -9.68 12.33 9.23
N GLY A 27 -10.11 11.48 10.17
CA GLY A 27 -9.27 11.05 11.28
C GLY A 27 -8.42 9.82 10.98
N CYS A 28 -8.58 9.20 9.80
CA CYS A 28 -7.85 7.98 9.45
C CYS A 28 -6.40 8.28 9.08
N PRO A 29 -5.47 7.36 9.40
CA PRO A 29 -4.10 7.47 8.90
C PRO A 29 -4.06 7.36 7.39
N SER A 30 -3.01 7.90 6.78
CA SER A 30 -2.79 7.88 5.33
C SER A 30 -1.39 7.37 5.01
N PHE A 31 -1.24 6.81 3.79
CA PHE A 31 0.04 6.34 3.30
C PHE A 31 0.06 6.29 1.77
N SER A 32 1.25 6.13 1.21
CA SER A 32 1.45 5.85 -0.21
C SER A 32 2.16 4.52 -0.39
N PHE A 33 1.82 3.80 -1.45
CA PHE A 33 2.53 2.59 -1.84
C PHE A 33 3.86 2.92 -2.54
N GLY A 34 4.81 2.00 -2.45
CA GLY A 34 6.05 2.05 -3.22
C GLY A 34 7.09 3.04 -2.71
N ASP A 35 8.15 3.22 -3.49
CA ASP A 35 9.29 4.06 -3.14
C ASP A 35 9.53 5.21 -4.13
N SER A 36 8.54 5.51 -4.97
CA SER A 36 8.56 6.68 -5.87
C SER A 36 7.17 7.25 -6.05
N PRO A 37 7.04 8.55 -6.42
CA PRO A 37 5.73 9.13 -6.69
C PRO A 37 4.99 8.45 -7.84
N GLU A 38 5.71 8.07 -8.90
CA GLU A 38 5.15 7.38 -10.06
C GLU A 38 4.58 6.02 -9.66
N LEU A 39 5.32 5.26 -8.88
CA LEU A 39 4.88 3.96 -8.40
C LEU A 39 3.68 4.10 -7.44
N ALA A 40 3.68 5.10 -6.58
CA ALA A 40 2.57 5.38 -5.68
C ALA A 40 1.27 5.63 -6.46
N THR A 41 1.33 6.40 -7.53
CA THR A 41 0.18 6.68 -8.39
C THR A 41 -0.29 5.42 -9.11
N GLU A 42 0.64 4.63 -9.66
CA GLU A 42 0.33 3.38 -10.34
C GLU A 42 -0.34 2.37 -9.41
N LEU A 43 0.21 2.17 -8.22
CA LEU A 43 -0.32 1.21 -7.27
C LEU A 43 -1.67 1.63 -6.69
N ALA A 44 -1.88 2.93 -6.46
CA ALA A 44 -3.19 3.45 -6.06
C ALA A 44 -4.25 3.16 -7.13
N ALA A 45 -3.89 3.30 -8.41
CA ALA A 45 -4.80 2.97 -9.52
C ALA A 45 -5.15 1.48 -9.55
N LEU A 46 -4.21 0.60 -9.24
CA LEU A 46 -4.47 -0.84 -9.14
C LEU A 46 -5.45 -1.17 -8.01
N VAL A 47 -5.37 -0.47 -6.89
CA VAL A 47 -6.32 -0.63 -5.79
C VAL A 47 -7.71 -0.22 -6.23
N VAL A 48 -7.84 0.93 -6.87
CA VAL A 48 -9.13 1.45 -7.36
C VAL A 48 -9.76 0.50 -8.37
N SER A 49 -8.96 -0.11 -9.24
CA SER A 49 -9.46 -1.08 -10.23
C SER A 49 -9.91 -2.41 -9.62
N GLY A 50 -9.60 -2.67 -8.35
CA GLY A 50 -9.86 -3.95 -7.69
C GLY A 50 -8.81 -5.01 -7.96
N ARG A 51 -7.78 -4.71 -8.75
CA ARG A 51 -6.72 -5.65 -9.10
C ARG A 51 -5.76 -5.91 -7.94
N LYS A 52 -5.46 -4.87 -7.15
CA LYS A 52 -4.58 -4.98 -5.98
C LYS A 52 -5.42 -5.02 -4.71
N ILE A 53 -5.36 -6.15 -3.99
CA ILE A 53 -6.07 -6.35 -2.73
C ILE A 53 -5.14 -6.82 -1.61
N ALA A 54 -3.83 -6.80 -1.84
CA ALA A 54 -2.82 -7.23 -0.87
C ALA A 54 -1.56 -6.40 -0.99
N THR A 55 -0.80 -6.37 0.09
CA THR A 55 0.51 -5.71 0.12
C THR A 55 1.40 -6.37 1.19
N ALA A 56 2.71 -6.40 0.93
CA ALA A 56 3.70 -6.89 1.87
C ALA A 56 4.37 -5.72 2.57
N ASN A 57 4.46 -5.79 3.89
CA ASN A 57 5.05 -4.77 4.73
C ASN A 57 6.26 -5.33 5.47
N THR A 58 7.26 -4.48 5.73
CA THR A 58 8.36 -4.84 6.63
C THR A 58 7.91 -4.76 8.09
N LEU A 59 8.57 -5.55 8.98
CA LEU A 59 8.16 -5.70 10.38
C LEU A 59 8.96 -4.80 11.33
N ASP A 60 9.09 -3.49 11.08
CA ASP A 60 10.02 -2.70 11.90
C ASP A 60 9.55 -1.30 12.30
N ALA A 61 8.24 -1.05 12.39
CA ALA A 61 7.82 0.30 12.72
C ALA A 61 6.54 0.47 13.49
N PRO A 62 6.35 1.69 14.04
CA PRO A 62 5.17 1.98 14.85
C PRO A 62 3.87 2.06 14.03
N ASP A 63 3.94 2.26 12.72
CA ASP A 63 2.78 2.48 11.85
C ASP A 63 2.28 1.18 11.19
N CYS A 64 2.28 0.08 11.93
CA CYS A 64 1.78 -1.19 11.46
C CYS A 64 0.26 -1.15 11.28
N PRO A 65 -0.28 -1.65 10.16
CA PRO A 65 -1.72 -1.77 10.04
C PRO A 65 -2.26 -2.77 11.07
N LYS A 66 -3.48 -2.52 11.52
CA LYS A 66 -4.21 -3.39 12.45
C LYS A 66 -5.45 -3.94 11.78
N LEU A 67 -5.93 -5.09 12.23
CA LEU A 67 -7.17 -5.65 11.72
C LEU A 67 -8.31 -4.65 11.86
N ASN A 68 -9.11 -4.55 10.80
CA ASN A 68 -10.27 -3.66 10.70
C ASN A 68 -9.93 -2.17 10.72
N GLU A 69 -8.66 -1.81 10.61
CA GLU A 69 -8.23 -0.41 10.54
C GLU A 69 -8.43 0.16 9.14
N LEU A 70 -8.89 1.39 9.08
CA LEU A 70 -9.08 2.13 7.83
C LEU A 70 -7.84 2.98 7.54
N TRP A 71 -7.37 2.94 6.29
CA TRP A 71 -6.25 3.74 5.81
C TRP A 71 -6.60 4.45 4.53
N ILE A 72 -6.26 5.74 4.47
CA ILE A 72 -6.39 6.52 3.24
C ILE A 72 -5.18 6.26 2.36
N VAL A 73 -5.42 5.90 1.11
CA VAL A 73 -4.37 5.69 0.10
C VAL A 73 -4.16 7.00 -0.65
N LEU A 74 -2.91 7.45 -0.69
CA LEU A 74 -2.49 8.65 -1.42
C LEU A 74 -1.81 8.25 -2.73
N ASP A 75 -1.97 9.08 -3.76
CA ASP A 75 -1.14 8.97 -4.96
C ASP A 75 0.22 9.66 -4.77
N GLY A 76 1.04 9.68 -5.81
CA GLY A 76 2.39 10.25 -5.76
C GLY A 76 2.43 11.77 -5.60
N THR A 77 1.29 12.46 -5.70
CA THR A 77 1.20 13.91 -5.49
C THR A 77 0.67 14.27 -4.10
N GLY A 78 0.36 13.26 -3.26
CA GLY A 78 -0.23 13.45 -1.96
C GLY A 78 -1.76 13.60 -1.98
N ARG A 79 -2.40 13.30 -3.12
CA ARG A 79 -3.86 13.34 -3.25
C ARG A 79 -4.47 12.08 -2.65
N PRO A 80 -5.49 12.21 -1.78
CA PRO A 80 -6.24 11.06 -1.29
C PRO A 80 -7.08 10.47 -2.43
N VAL A 81 -6.92 9.16 -2.65
CA VAL A 81 -7.55 8.43 -3.77
C VAL A 81 -8.69 7.55 -3.29
N CYS A 82 -8.49 6.84 -2.22
CA CYS A 82 -9.48 5.89 -1.70
C CYS A 82 -9.18 5.55 -0.24
N VAL A 83 -10.09 4.81 0.38
CA VAL A 83 -9.87 4.24 1.71
C VAL A 83 -9.98 2.72 1.62
N ILE A 84 -9.07 2.03 2.31
CA ILE A 84 -9.02 0.58 2.42
C ILE A 84 -9.19 0.15 3.87
N GLU A 85 -9.68 -1.07 4.07
CA GLU A 85 -9.77 -1.70 5.38
C GLU A 85 -8.91 -2.95 5.43
N THR A 86 -8.08 -3.08 6.44
CA THR A 86 -7.24 -4.25 6.65
C THR A 86 -8.08 -5.43 7.11
N LEU A 87 -8.08 -6.52 6.34
CA LEU A 87 -8.87 -7.72 6.63
C LEU A 87 -8.04 -8.86 7.22
N GLU A 88 -6.77 -8.97 6.81
CA GLU A 88 -5.91 -10.09 7.18
C GLU A 88 -4.47 -9.62 7.34
N LEU A 89 -3.80 -10.12 8.35
CA LEU A 89 -2.38 -9.86 8.61
C LEU A 89 -1.72 -11.19 8.94
N VAL A 90 -0.83 -11.66 8.06
CA VAL A 90 -0.12 -12.94 8.22
C VAL A 90 1.39 -12.69 8.14
N PRO A 91 2.15 -12.98 9.20
CA PRO A 91 3.61 -12.95 9.13
C PRO A 91 4.12 -14.08 8.23
N ARG A 92 4.99 -13.75 7.28
CA ARG A 92 5.67 -14.72 6.42
C ARG A 92 7.07 -14.24 6.12
N ARG A 93 7.99 -15.17 5.85
CA ARG A 93 9.28 -14.79 5.28
C ARG A 93 9.10 -14.47 3.81
N PHE A 94 10.03 -13.69 3.25
CA PHE A 94 10.04 -13.38 1.82
C PHE A 94 9.96 -14.66 0.95
N ASP A 95 10.75 -15.70 1.31
CA ASP A 95 10.79 -16.96 0.58
C ASP A 95 9.57 -17.87 0.81
N GLU A 96 8.67 -17.49 1.72
CA GLU A 96 7.43 -18.23 2.00
C GLU A 96 6.20 -17.64 1.31
N VAL A 97 6.34 -16.50 0.66
CA VAL A 97 5.23 -15.88 -0.08
C VAL A 97 4.85 -16.79 -1.25
N ASP A 98 3.55 -17.04 -1.40
CA ASP A 98 3.03 -17.98 -2.38
C ASP A 98 2.40 -17.29 -3.60
N GLU A 99 2.00 -18.11 -4.59
CA GLU A 99 1.40 -17.61 -5.83
C GLU A 99 0.07 -16.89 -5.59
N ALA A 100 -0.73 -17.35 -4.64
CA ALA A 100 -2.02 -16.73 -4.32
C ALA A 100 -1.82 -15.30 -3.80
N PHE A 101 -0.85 -15.09 -2.93
CA PHE A 101 -0.55 -13.77 -2.41
C PHE A 101 0.00 -12.84 -3.51
N ALA A 102 0.90 -13.34 -4.35
CA ALA A 102 1.44 -12.58 -5.47
C ALA A 102 0.33 -12.13 -6.43
N PHE A 103 -0.63 -13.03 -6.70
CA PHE A 103 -1.78 -12.71 -7.53
C PHE A 103 -2.63 -11.60 -6.90
N ASP A 104 -2.84 -11.65 -5.59
CA ASP A 104 -3.65 -10.67 -4.87
C ASP A 104 -2.94 -9.31 -4.73
N GLU A 105 -1.62 -9.26 -4.79
CA GLU A 105 -0.92 -7.98 -4.89
C GLU A 105 -1.18 -7.27 -6.21
N GLY A 106 -1.52 -8.00 -7.27
CA GLY A 106 -2.07 -7.46 -8.50
C GLY A 106 -1.08 -6.75 -9.42
N GLU A 107 0.21 -6.80 -9.14
CA GLU A 107 1.24 -6.07 -9.88
C GLU A 107 1.83 -6.90 -11.02
N GLY A 108 2.21 -6.23 -12.09
CA GLY A 108 2.80 -6.85 -13.26
C GLY A 108 1.89 -7.90 -13.88
N ASP A 109 2.44 -9.07 -14.17
CA ASP A 109 1.69 -10.21 -14.71
C ASP A 109 0.99 -11.04 -13.63
N ARG A 110 1.10 -10.62 -12.35
CA ARG A 110 0.53 -11.25 -11.18
C ARG A 110 1.15 -12.61 -10.83
N SER A 111 2.32 -12.95 -11.41
CA SER A 111 3.04 -14.18 -11.10
C SER A 111 3.90 -14.05 -9.85
N LEU A 112 4.19 -15.19 -9.22
CA LEU A 112 5.14 -15.24 -8.11
C LEU A 112 6.55 -14.82 -8.54
N ALA A 113 6.96 -15.18 -9.77
CA ALA A 113 8.26 -14.79 -10.31
C ALA A 113 8.39 -13.28 -10.42
N PHE A 114 7.37 -12.60 -10.95
CA PHE A 114 7.33 -11.14 -10.99
C PHE A 114 7.37 -10.55 -9.59
N TRP A 115 6.54 -11.08 -8.68
CA TRP A 115 6.46 -10.61 -7.30
C TRP A 115 7.83 -10.65 -6.62
N ARG A 116 8.53 -11.79 -6.75
CA ARG A 116 9.84 -11.95 -6.13
C ARG A 116 10.88 -11.00 -6.71
N ASP A 117 10.92 -10.85 -8.01
CA ASP A 117 11.85 -9.92 -8.69
C ASP A 117 11.61 -8.48 -8.26
N ALA A 118 10.37 -8.03 -8.31
CA ALA A 118 10.00 -6.66 -7.99
C ALA A 118 10.26 -6.33 -6.51
N HIS A 119 9.91 -7.25 -5.61
CA HIS A 119 10.08 -7.04 -4.18
C HIS A 119 11.53 -7.20 -3.73
N GLU A 120 12.29 -8.12 -4.33
CA GLU A 120 13.73 -8.20 -4.07
C GLU A 120 14.40 -6.90 -4.46
N SER A 121 14.11 -6.38 -5.66
CA SER A 121 14.66 -5.09 -6.12
C SER A 121 14.29 -3.95 -5.17
N TYR A 122 13.03 -3.90 -4.76
CA TYR A 122 12.54 -2.89 -3.82
C TYR A 122 13.26 -2.98 -2.46
N PHE A 123 13.33 -4.16 -1.87
CA PHE A 123 13.97 -4.34 -0.56
C PHE A 123 15.48 -4.11 -0.62
N ARG A 124 16.12 -4.42 -1.75
CA ARG A 124 17.54 -4.09 -1.95
C ARG A 124 17.76 -2.58 -2.02
N ARG A 125 16.89 -1.85 -2.73
CA ARG A 125 16.98 -0.37 -2.80
C ARG A 125 16.87 0.28 -1.43
N ILE A 126 16.06 -0.28 -0.54
CA ILE A 126 15.92 0.26 0.81
C ILE A 126 16.86 -0.38 1.83
N GLY A 127 17.73 -1.29 1.39
CA GLY A 127 18.82 -1.84 2.20
C GLY A 127 18.42 -2.88 3.24
N VAL A 128 17.30 -3.60 3.02
CA VAL A 128 16.78 -4.55 4.02
C VAL A 128 16.61 -5.97 3.47
N PHE A 129 16.98 -6.22 2.22
CA PHE A 129 16.70 -7.51 1.61
C PHE A 129 17.50 -8.66 2.23
N SER A 130 16.79 -9.76 2.49
CA SER A 130 17.32 -11.09 2.78
C SER A 130 16.27 -12.10 2.33
N PRO A 131 16.64 -13.28 1.79
CA PRO A 131 15.65 -14.28 1.35
C PRO A 131 14.72 -14.75 2.48
N ASP A 132 15.17 -14.71 3.70
CA ASP A 132 14.41 -15.12 4.89
C ASP A 132 13.88 -13.94 5.71
N MET A 133 13.92 -12.72 5.13
CA MET A 133 13.45 -11.54 5.84
C MET A 133 11.97 -11.67 6.21
N PRO A 134 11.59 -11.27 7.43
CA PRO A 134 10.19 -11.34 7.84
C PRO A 134 9.38 -10.23 7.19
N LEU A 135 8.19 -10.60 6.72
CA LEU A 135 7.20 -9.69 6.15
C LEU A 135 5.88 -9.83 6.89
N LEU A 136 5.11 -8.76 6.91
CA LEU A 136 3.71 -8.81 7.30
C LEU A 136 2.88 -8.73 6.02
N CYS A 137 2.27 -9.86 5.65
CA CYS A 137 1.42 -9.95 4.46
C CYS A 137 0.01 -9.51 4.81
N GLU A 138 -0.42 -8.44 4.19
CA GLU A 138 -1.72 -7.82 4.45
C GLU A 138 -2.66 -8.06 3.27
N ARG A 139 -3.91 -8.48 3.56
CA ARG A 139 -5.02 -8.37 2.63
C ARG A 139 -5.99 -7.32 3.11
N PHE A 140 -6.52 -6.53 2.18
CA PHE A 140 -7.44 -5.44 2.47
C PHE A 140 -8.60 -5.43 1.47
N ARG A 141 -9.63 -4.66 1.78
CA ARG A 141 -10.72 -4.38 0.85
C ARG A 141 -10.81 -2.90 0.56
N LEU A 142 -11.23 -2.57 -0.64
CA LEU A 142 -11.56 -1.19 -1.01
C LEU A 142 -12.90 -0.83 -0.38
N VAL A 143 -12.91 0.21 0.43
CA VAL A 143 -14.11 0.68 1.12
C VAL A 143 -14.83 1.73 0.30
N GLU A 144 -14.08 2.74 -0.17
CA GLU A 144 -14.65 3.85 -0.94
C GLU A 144 -13.57 4.49 -1.79
N VAL A 145 -13.92 4.81 -3.04
CA VAL A 145 -13.07 5.60 -3.92
C VAL A 145 -13.53 7.05 -3.83
N PHE A 146 -12.58 7.96 -3.60
CA PHE A 146 -12.92 9.38 -3.54
C PHE A 146 -13.12 9.92 -4.96
N ALA A 147 -14.08 10.80 -5.10
CA ALA A 147 -14.31 11.45 -6.38
C ALA A 147 -13.05 12.17 -6.84
N PRO A 148 -12.61 11.99 -8.12
CA PRO A 148 -11.49 12.74 -8.63
C PRO A 148 -11.82 14.22 -8.52
N MET A 149 -10.86 15.01 -7.99
CA MET A 149 -11.01 16.45 -8.07
C MET A 149 -10.97 16.85 -9.54
N ASP A 150 -11.95 17.61 -9.97
CA ASP A 150 -11.98 18.18 -11.32
C ASP A 150 -10.74 19.04 -11.50
N VAL A 151 -9.74 18.48 -12.17
CA VAL A 151 -8.49 19.17 -12.50
C VAL A 151 -8.63 19.82 -13.87
N ASP A 152 -9.71 19.55 -14.58
CA ASP A 152 -9.96 19.94 -15.96
C ASP A 152 -11.11 20.91 -16.08
N ALA A 153 -11.20 21.75 -15.13
CA ALA A 153 -12.07 22.89 -15.37
C ALA A 153 -11.49 23.78 -16.46
#